data_dde6be8ad074f92a8b4bc94d48113b55
#
_entry.id   dde6be8ad074f92a8b4bc94d48113b55
#
_cell.length_a   1.000
_cell.length_b   1.000
_cell.length_c   1.000
_cell.angle_alpha   90.00
_cell.angle_beta   90.00
_cell.angle_gamma   90.00
#
_symmetry.space_group_name_H-M   'P 1'
#
loop_
_entity.id
_entity.type
_entity.pdbx_description
1 polymer ?
#
loop_
_entity_poly.entity_id
_entity_poly.type
_entity_poly.pdbx_seq_one_letter_code
_entity_poly.pdbx_strand_id
1 'polypeptide(L)'
;MNEELLKHALAVTGTVLYVVRAAPATIQIARRREVDPEAATTFGLLLLTGLWWVAYSLEVLNLPSLLSAVLGLLAPAYGLLVLWRVRGVGRGVAFVLVAGLAVTFLEEELTPRAMGVTAAVGAAGIAVPQAVRLLRDRDPSAPGASIGTWALVAFNALVWLVYGVLVGDPLLGAAGLLQLPCSMIVIYYAVRGRGEPKSRGSSSAGAGILGPASDGP
;
A
#
# COMPACT_ATOMS: atom_id res chain seq x y z
N MET A 1 4.36 -2.66 -33.55
CA MET A 1 3.50 -3.36 -32.55
C MET A 1 2.12 -2.73 -32.68
N ASN A 2 1.06 -3.52 -32.82
CA ASN A 2 -0.28 -2.98 -32.95
C ASN A 2 -0.68 -2.30 -31.64
N GLU A 3 -1.23 -1.08 -31.67
CA GLU A 3 -1.62 -0.29 -30.50
C GLU A 3 -2.58 -1.07 -29.58
N GLU A 4 -3.54 -1.78 -30.18
CA GLU A 4 -4.48 -2.63 -29.43
C GLU A 4 -3.78 -3.76 -28.67
N LEU A 5 -2.78 -4.40 -29.29
CA LEU A 5 -1.99 -5.43 -28.62
C LEU A 5 -1.22 -4.85 -27.43
N LEU A 6 -0.69 -3.63 -27.57
CA LEU A 6 0.00 -2.94 -26.49
C LEU A 6 -0.94 -2.62 -25.32
N LYS A 7 -2.14 -2.10 -25.60
CA LYS A 7 -3.18 -1.84 -24.58
C LYS A 7 -3.54 -3.11 -23.81
N HIS A 8 -3.78 -4.22 -24.52
CA HIS A 8 -4.08 -5.50 -23.87
C HIS A 8 -2.91 -6.01 -23.01
N ALA A 9 -1.68 -5.94 -23.54
CA ALA A 9 -0.49 -6.37 -22.78
C ALA A 9 -0.30 -5.55 -21.50
N LEU A 10 -0.47 -4.23 -21.57
CA LEU A 10 -0.38 -3.35 -20.40
C LEU A 10 -1.50 -3.64 -19.39
N ALA A 11 -2.74 -3.84 -19.86
CA ALA A 11 -3.87 -4.15 -19.00
C ALA A 11 -3.66 -5.46 -18.22
N VAL A 12 -3.23 -6.53 -18.92
CA VAL A 12 -2.92 -7.82 -18.28
C VAL A 12 -1.74 -7.68 -17.30
N THR A 13 -0.67 -7.03 -17.74
CA THR A 13 0.51 -6.79 -16.89
C THR A 13 0.15 -5.99 -15.64
N GLY A 14 -0.59 -4.90 -15.79
CA GLY A 14 -1.05 -4.07 -14.67
C GLY A 14 -1.92 -4.85 -13.69
N THR A 15 -2.84 -5.68 -14.20
CA THR A 15 -3.69 -6.54 -13.37
C THR A 15 -2.88 -7.55 -12.56
N VAL A 16 -1.95 -8.26 -13.21
CA VAL A 16 -1.06 -9.23 -12.54
C VAL A 16 -0.22 -8.53 -11.46
N LEU A 17 0.40 -7.42 -11.80
CA LEU A 17 1.22 -6.64 -10.85
C LEU A 17 0.38 -6.14 -9.67
N TYR A 18 -0.86 -5.69 -9.93
CA TYR A 18 -1.75 -5.20 -8.90
C TYR A 18 -2.07 -6.28 -7.86
N VAL A 19 -2.29 -7.51 -8.29
CA VAL A 19 -2.53 -8.66 -7.41
C VAL A 19 -1.24 -9.08 -6.70
N VAL A 20 -0.15 -9.22 -7.43
CA VAL A 20 1.13 -9.73 -6.90
C VAL A 20 1.74 -8.79 -5.85
N ARG A 21 1.62 -7.47 -6.03
CA ARG A 21 2.18 -6.49 -5.07
C ARG A 21 1.63 -6.62 -3.65
N ALA A 22 0.39 -7.09 -3.51
CA ALA A 22 -0.26 -7.24 -2.20
C ALA A 22 0.05 -8.58 -1.53
N ALA A 23 0.52 -9.59 -2.29
CA ALA A 23 0.78 -10.92 -1.80
C ALA A 23 1.84 -10.98 -0.68
N PRO A 24 3.00 -10.28 -0.74
CA PRO A 24 4.01 -10.36 0.30
C PRO A 24 3.50 -9.92 1.68
N ALA A 25 2.77 -8.80 1.74
CA ALA A 25 2.21 -8.29 2.99
C ALA A 25 1.16 -9.24 3.57
N THR A 26 0.29 -9.75 2.72
CA THR A 26 -0.76 -10.70 3.10
C THR A 26 -0.19 -12.01 3.62
N ILE A 27 0.84 -12.57 2.95
CA ILE A 27 1.55 -13.78 3.38
C ILE A 27 2.27 -13.55 4.71
N GLN A 28 2.90 -12.40 4.89
CA GLN A 28 3.60 -12.06 6.12
C GLN A 28 2.65 -12.03 7.32
N ILE A 29 1.48 -11.43 7.17
CA ILE A 29 0.44 -11.39 8.22
C ILE A 29 -0.08 -12.79 8.52
N ALA A 30 -0.37 -13.58 7.49
CA ALA A 30 -0.85 -14.95 7.68
C ALA A 30 0.16 -15.83 8.42
N ARG A 31 1.47 -15.63 8.20
CA ARG A 31 2.53 -16.42 8.82
C ARG A 31 2.88 -15.97 10.24
N ARG A 32 3.02 -14.66 10.46
CA ARG A 32 3.55 -14.14 11.74
C ARG A 32 2.51 -14.01 12.83
N ARG A 33 1.23 -13.92 12.48
CA ARG A 33 0.12 -13.61 13.41
C ARG A 33 0.36 -12.36 14.29
N GLU A 34 1.48 -11.70 14.09
CA GLU A 34 1.81 -10.42 14.70
C GLU A 34 1.33 -9.34 13.75
N VAL A 35 0.35 -8.60 14.19
CA VAL A 35 -0.27 -7.57 13.38
C VAL A 35 -0.06 -6.23 14.05
N ASP A 36 0.61 -5.37 13.31
CA ASP A 36 0.66 -3.95 13.63
C ASP A 36 -0.77 -3.38 13.55
N PRO A 37 -1.23 -2.63 14.56
CA PRO A 37 -2.52 -1.93 14.50
C PRO A 37 -2.69 -1.06 13.24
N GLU A 38 -1.61 -0.49 12.73
CA GLU A 38 -1.60 0.30 11.49
C GLU A 38 -1.92 -0.53 10.25
N ALA A 39 -1.59 -1.83 10.25
CA ALA A 39 -1.89 -2.72 9.12
C ALA A 39 -3.40 -2.84 8.87
N ALA A 40 -4.22 -2.85 9.91
CA ALA A 40 -5.68 -2.91 9.77
C ALA A 40 -6.23 -1.67 9.04
N THR A 41 -5.75 -0.49 9.41
CA THR A 41 -6.13 0.77 8.74
C THR A 41 -5.67 0.78 7.29
N THR A 42 -4.45 0.31 7.02
CA THR A 42 -3.92 0.21 5.65
C THR A 42 -4.75 -0.72 4.78
N PHE A 43 -5.13 -1.91 5.28
CA PHE A 43 -6.00 -2.82 4.52
C PHE A 43 -7.40 -2.28 4.34
N GLY A 44 -7.94 -1.55 5.32
CA GLY A 44 -9.21 -0.85 5.20
C GLY A 44 -9.18 0.20 4.09
N LEU A 45 -8.13 1.02 4.04
CA LEU A 45 -7.92 2.02 2.98
C LEU A 45 -7.73 1.37 1.61
N LEU A 46 -6.98 0.26 1.52
CA LEU A 46 -6.80 -0.49 0.28
C LEU A 46 -8.12 -1.06 -0.23
N LEU A 47 -8.95 -1.60 0.66
CA LEU A 47 -10.26 -2.13 0.31
C LEU A 47 -11.17 -1.02 -0.21
N LEU A 48 -11.26 0.09 0.53
CA LEU A 48 -12.07 1.24 0.16
C LEU A 48 -11.63 1.85 -1.18
N THR A 49 -10.34 2.09 -1.36
CA THR A 49 -9.79 2.58 -2.62
C THR A 49 -10.08 1.63 -3.78
N GLY A 50 -9.99 0.32 -3.53
CA GLY A 50 -10.34 -0.70 -4.52
C GLY A 50 -11.81 -0.67 -4.90
N LEU A 51 -12.73 -0.47 -3.94
CA LEU A 51 -14.15 -0.31 -4.22
C LEU A 51 -14.45 0.92 -5.08
N TRP A 52 -13.80 2.05 -4.81
CA TRP A 52 -13.93 3.24 -5.66
C TRP A 52 -13.41 3.00 -7.08
N TRP A 53 -12.31 2.26 -7.24
CA TRP A 53 -11.85 1.86 -8.56
C TRP A 53 -12.82 0.92 -9.27
N VAL A 54 -13.51 0.02 -8.56
CA VAL A 54 -14.58 -0.82 -9.12
C VAL A 54 -15.73 0.06 -9.62
N ALA A 55 -16.23 0.97 -8.77
CA ALA A 55 -17.32 1.89 -9.13
C ALA A 55 -16.95 2.73 -10.36
N TYR A 56 -15.79 3.39 -10.33
CA TYR A 56 -15.29 4.15 -11.47
C TYR A 56 -15.20 3.33 -12.76
N SER A 57 -14.62 2.12 -12.69
CA SER A 57 -14.42 1.27 -13.86
C SER A 57 -15.72 0.75 -14.46
N LEU A 58 -16.77 0.56 -13.64
CA LEU A 58 -18.12 0.24 -14.09
C LEU A 58 -18.73 1.40 -14.86
N GLU A 59 -18.60 2.62 -14.36
CA GLU A 59 -19.15 3.82 -14.98
C GLU A 59 -18.50 4.14 -16.33
N VAL A 60 -17.17 4.00 -16.41
CA VAL A 60 -16.44 4.24 -17.68
C VAL A 60 -16.39 3.01 -18.60
N LEU A 61 -17.02 1.89 -18.20
CA LEU A 61 -17.07 0.63 -18.92
C LEU A 61 -15.67 0.09 -19.32
N ASN A 62 -14.67 0.34 -18.47
CA ASN A 62 -13.30 -0.12 -18.69
C ASN A 62 -13.09 -1.50 -18.06
N LEU A 63 -13.33 -2.56 -18.83
CA LEU A 63 -13.24 -3.95 -18.37
C LEU A 63 -11.87 -4.32 -17.78
N PRO A 64 -10.71 -3.96 -18.39
CA PRO A 64 -9.41 -4.25 -17.80
C PRO A 64 -9.21 -3.62 -16.43
N SER A 65 -9.60 -2.36 -16.25
CA SER A 65 -9.52 -1.67 -14.96
C SER A 65 -10.45 -2.32 -13.92
N LEU A 66 -11.67 -2.68 -14.34
CA LEU A 66 -12.64 -3.37 -13.48
C LEU A 66 -12.10 -4.72 -12.98
N LEU A 67 -11.57 -5.54 -13.87
CA LEU A 67 -10.99 -6.84 -13.50
C LEU A 67 -9.80 -6.66 -12.54
N SER A 68 -8.94 -5.69 -12.81
CA SER A 68 -7.82 -5.37 -11.92
C SER A 68 -8.29 -4.92 -10.55
N ALA A 69 -9.26 -4.04 -10.48
CA ALA A 69 -9.81 -3.54 -9.22
C ALA A 69 -10.46 -4.67 -8.40
N VAL A 70 -11.32 -5.49 -9.03
CA VAL A 70 -11.99 -6.63 -8.36
C VAL A 70 -10.99 -7.65 -7.84
N LEU A 71 -10.03 -8.07 -8.66
CA LEU A 71 -8.99 -9.01 -8.23
C LEU A 71 -8.09 -8.40 -7.15
N GLY A 72 -7.83 -7.10 -7.22
CA GLY A 72 -7.07 -6.36 -6.23
C GLY A 72 -7.72 -6.28 -4.85
N LEU A 73 -9.05 -6.43 -4.75
CA LEU A 73 -9.77 -6.49 -3.47
C LEU A 73 -9.50 -7.78 -2.68
N LEU A 74 -9.11 -8.86 -3.35
CA LEU A 74 -8.95 -10.17 -2.69
C LEU A 74 -7.91 -10.16 -1.58
N ALA A 75 -6.77 -9.51 -1.81
CA ALA A 75 -5.69 -9.48 -0.84
C ALA A 75 -6.02 -8.63 0.41
N PRO A 76 -6.50 -7.37 0.30
CA PRO A 76 -6.88 -6.60 1.47
C PRO A 76 -8.11 -7.19 2.19
N ALA A 77 -9.07 -7.78 1.48
CA ALA A 77 -10.20 -8.47 2.10
C ALA A 77 -9.74 -9.68 2.92
N TYR A 78 -8.84 -10.50 2.37
CA TYR A 78 -8.25 -11.61 3.10
C TYR A 78 -7.42 -11.13 4.30
N GLY A 79 -6.61 -10.08 4.13
CA GLY A 79 -5.86 -9.46 5.21
C GLY A 79 -6.76 -9.00 6.37
N LEU A 80 -7.85 -8.29 6.07
CA LEU A 80 -8.86 -7.89 7.06
C LEU A 80 -9.55 -9.09 7.73
N LEU A 81 -9.87 -10.14 6.99
CA LEU A 81 -10.47 -11.36 7.54
C LEU A 81 -9.53 -12.04 8.55
N VAL A 82 -8.24 -12.15 8.24
CA VAL A 82 -7.23 -12.70 9.15
C VAL A 82 -7.11 -11.82 10.41
N LEU A 83 -7.05 -10.50 10.23
CA LEU A 83 -7.00 -9.54 11.33
C LEU A 83 -8.22 -9.64 12.25
N TRP A 84 -9.40 -9.73 11.67
CA TRP A 84 -10.63 -9.89 12.42
C TRP A 84 -10.65 -11.17 13.26
N ARG A 85 -10.19 -12.30 12.69
CA ARG A 85 -10.12 -13.58 13.41
C ARG A 85 -9.11 -13.59 14.55
N VAL A 86 -8.02 -12.82 14.43
CA VAL A 86 -6.91 -12.84 15.38
C VAL A 86 -7.08 -11.81 16.50
N ARG A 87 -7.62 -10.60 16.22
CA ARG A 87 -7.65 -9.49 17.18
C ARG A 87 -8.98 -8.74 17.27
N GLY A 88 -10.00 -9.15 16.51
CA GLY A 88 -11.21 -8.37 16.32
C GLY A 88 -10.98 -7.16 15.39
N VAL A 89 -12.07 -6.61 14.86
CA VAL A 89 -12.00 -5.42 13.99
C VAL A 89 -11.80 -4.20 14.86
N GLY A 90 -10.65 -3.53 14.76
CA GLY A 90 -10.37 -2.30 15.48
C GLY A 90 -11.33 -1.16 15.07
N ARG A 91 -11.57 -0.19 15.98
CA ARG A 91 -12.42 0.99 15.72
C ARG A 91 -11.98 1.77 14.47
N GLY A 92 -10.67 1.80 14.17
CA GLY A 92 -10.12 2.47 12.99
C GLY A 92 -10.61 1.85 11.67
N VAL A 93 -10.67 0.51 11.59
CA VAL A 93 -11.18 -0.20 10.38
C VAL A 93 -12.68 0.06 10.22
N ALA A 94 -13.44 -0.01 11.30
CA ALA A 94 -14.87 0.30 11.27
C ALA A 94 -15.09 1.75 10.80
N PHE A 95 -14.31 2.70 11.30
CA PHE A 95 -14.38 4.10 10.89
C PHE A 95 -14.07 4.27 9.39
N VAL A 96 -12.99 3.67 8.90
CA VAL A 96 -12.60 3.74 7.47
C VAL A 96 -13.69 3.15 6.58
N LEU A 97 -14.27 2.00 6.95
CA LEU A 97 -15.33 1.36 6.19
C LEU A 97 -16.62 2.20 6.20
N VAL A 98 -17.02 2.73 7.37
CA VAL A 98 -18.22 3.56 7.50
C VAL A 98 -18.04 4.90 6.78
N ALA A 99 -16.89 5.56 6.93
CA ALA A 99 -16.60 6.80 6.23
C ALA A 99 -16.57 6.58 4.71
N GLY A 100 -15.99 5.46 4.26
CA GLY A 100 -15.96 5.10 2.86
C GLY A 100 -17.33 4.79 2.28
N LEU A 101 -18.15 4.04 2.99
CA LEU A 101 -19.53 3.81 2.60
C LEU A 101 -20.33 5.12 2.57
N ALA A 102 -20.15 5.99 3.57
CA ALA A 102 -20.81 7.29 3.58
C ALA A 102 -20.41 8.14 2.36
N VAL A 103 -19.12 8.17 2.00
CA VAL A 103 -18.67 8.84 0.78
C VAL A 103 -19.31 8.22 -0.45
N THR A 104 -19.37 6.89 -0.56
CA THR A 104 -19.99 6.18 -1.69
C THR A 104 -21.50 6.52 -1.80
N PHE A 105 -22.21 6.61 -0.68
CA PHE A 105 -23.62 7.02 -0.69
C PHE A 105 -23.82 8.51 -1.01
N LEU A 106 -22.89 9.37 -0.64
CA LEU A 106 -22.89 10.78 -1.05
C LEU A 106 -22.50 10.94 -2.53
N GLU A 107 -21.83 9.95 -3.10
CA GLU A 107 -21.38 9.94 -4.50
C GLU A 107 -22.47 9.48 -5.49
N GLU A 108 -23.65 9.03 -5.06
CA GLU A 108 -24.78 8.82 -6.00
C GLU A 108 -25.14 10.09 -6.79
N GLU A 109 -24.78 11.26 -6.25
CA GLU A 109 -24.88 12.55 -6.92
C GLU A 109 -23.57 12.94 -7.68
N LEU A 110 -22.49 12.15 -7.54
CA LEU A 110 -21.17 12.51 -8.07
C LEU A 110 -20.94 11.91 -9.45
N THR A 111 -20.34 12.70 -10.32
CA THR A 111 -19.96 12.27 -11.66
C THR A 111 -18.88 11.17 -11.63
N PRO A 112 -18.78 10.31 -12.66
CA PRO A 112 -17.70 9.32 -12.78
C PRO A 112 -16.30 9.92 -12.58
N ARG A 113 -16.14 11.18 -12.97
CA ARG A 113 -14.90 11.93 -12.77
C ARG A 113 -14.56 12.13 -11.29
N ALA A 114 -15.55 12.41 -10.44
CA ALA A 114 -15.33 12.57 -9.00
C ALA A 114 -14.93 11.23 -8.36
N MET A 115 -15.55 10.11 -8.73
CA MET A 115 -15.18 8.77 -8.26
C MET A 115 -13.73 8.43 -8.62
N GLY A 116 -13.31 8.70 -9.87
CA GLY A 116 -11.94 8.48 -10.32
C GLY A 116 -10.92 9.33 -9.57
N VAL A 117 -11.24 10.60 -9.28
CA VAL A 117 -10.39 11.49 -8.47
C VAL A 117 -10.27 10.96 -7.05
N THR A 118 -11.38 10.57 -6.42
CA THR A 118 -11.38 10.03 -5.05
C THR A 118 -10.56 8.73 -4.98
N ALA A 119 -10.70 7.85 -5.96
CA ALA A 119 -9.90 6.63 -6.06
C ALA A 119 -8.40 6.92 -6.23
N ALA A 120 -8.04 7.89 -7.06
CA ALA A 120 -6.65 8.30 -7.28
C ALA A 120 -6.04 8.93 -6.00
N VAL A 121 -6.79 9.79 -5.31
CA VAL A 121 -6.38 10.39 -4.02
C VAL A 121 -6.25 9.32 -2.94
N GLY A 122 -7.19 8.38 -2.87
CA GLY A 122 -7.12 7.24 -1.96
C GLY A 122 -5.88 6.38 -2.19
N ALA A 123 -5.55 6.10 -3.44
CA ALA A 123 -4.33 5.37 -3.81
C ALA A 123 -3.04 6.12 -3.41
N ALA A 124 -3.02 7.43 -3.58
CA ALA A 124 -1.92 8.30 -3.11
C ALA A 124 -1.83 8.32 -1.58
N GLY A 125 -2.97 8.36 -0.90
CA GLY A 125 -3.07 8.36 0.56
C GLY A 125 -2.40 7.17 1.24
N ILE A 126 -2.21 6.07 0.52
CA ILE A 126 -1.49 4.89 1.02
C ILE A 126 0.04 5.08 0.92
N ALA A 127 0.52 5.71 -0.16
CA ALA A 127 1.95 5.84 -0.45
C ALA A 127 2.58 7.09 0.17
N VAL A 128 1.86 8.21 0.18
CA VAL A 128 2.34 9.51 0.63
C VAL A 128 2.80 9.51 2.10
N PRO A 129 2.04 8.97 3.07
CA PRO A 129 2.45 8.99 4.48
C PRO A 129 3.79 8.30 4.71
N GLN A 130 4.04 7.17 4.02
CA GLN A 130 5.31 6.45 4.15
C GLN A 130 6.47 7.23 3.53
N ALA A 131 6.27 7.83 2.35
CA ALA A 131 7.29 8.67 1.72
C ALA A 131 7.62 9.90 2.59
N VAL A 132 6.60 10.58 3.13
CA VAL A 132 6.76 11.74 4.03
C VAL A 132 7.49 11.36 5.31
N ARG A 133 7.15 10.22 5.93
CA ARG A 133 7.84 9.72 7.12
C ARG A 133 9.33 9.52 6.84
N LEU A 134 9.68 8.85 5.75
CA LEU A 134 11.07 8.62 5.37
C LEU A 134 11.84 9.93 5.08
N LEU A 135 11.20 10.90 4.44
CA LEU A 135 11.79 12.21 4.19
C LEU A 135 12.01 13.00 5.49
N ARG A 136 11.06 12.91 6.44
CA ARG A 136 11.11 13.62 7.72
C ARG A 136 12.13 13.01 8.66
N ASP A 137 12.03 11.71 8.89
CA ASP A 137 12.81 11.01 9.92
C ASP A 137 14.22 10.67 9.43
N ARG A 138 14.42 10.67 8.09
CA ARG A 138 15.67 10.30 7.42
C ARG A 138 16.24 8.96 7.91
N ASP A 139 15.40 8.12 8.51
CA ASP A 139 15.77 6.82 9.02
C ASP A 139 15.60 5.74 7.95
N PRO A 140 16.71 5.25 7.37
CA PRO A 140 16.66 4.20 6.34
C PRO A 140 16.27 2.83 6.90
N SER A 141 16.26 2.64 8.22
CA SER A 141 15.92 1.38 8.90
C SER A 141 14.43 1.23 9.17
N ALA A 142 13.61 2.19 8.74
CA ALA A 142 12.16 2.20 8.98
C ALA A 142 11.51 0.87 8.54
N PRO A 143 10.74 0.20 9.43
CA PRO A 143 10.10 -1.07 9.10
C PRO A 143 9.14 -0.91 7.91
N GLY A 144 9.09 -1.91 7.04
CA GLY A 144 8.15 -1.98 5.91
C GLY A 144 8.68 -1.49 4.56
N ALA A 145 9.91 -0.98 4.47
CA ALA A 145 10.52 -0.57 3.21
C ALA A 145 11.15 -1.76 2.45
N SER A 146 10.32 -2.70 1.99
CA SER A 146 10.81 -3.75 1.09
C SER A 146 11.03 -3.17 -0.31
N ILE A 147 12.29 -3.15 -0.77
CA ILE A 147 12.64 -2.68 -2.12
C ILE A 147 11.82 -3.42 -3.18
N GLY A 148 11.67 -4.75 -3.05
CA GLY A 148 10.92 -5.55 -4.01
C GLY A 148 9.45 -5.13 -4.10
N THR A 149 8.79 -4.90 -2.95
CA THR A 149 7.40 -4.46 -2.92
C THR A 149 7.24 -3.09 -3.58
N TRP A 150 8.12 -2.13 -3.25
CA TRP A 150 8.02 -0.79 -3.79
C TRP A 150 8.45 -0.69 -5.26
N ALA A 151 9.36 -1.54 -5.71
CA ALA A 151 9.67 -1.68 -7.13
C ALA A 151 8.46 -2.22 -7.92
N LEU A 152 7.72 -3.20 -7.38
CA LEU A 152 6.47 -3.68 -7.97
C LEU A 152 5.40 -2.58 -7.99
N VAL A 153 5.28 -1.79 -6.92
CA VAL A 153 4.34 -0.64 -6.86
C VAL A 153 4.71 0.41 -7.91
N ALA A 154 5.99 0.78 -8.02
CA ALA A 154 6.48 1.75 -9.01
C ALA A 154 6.24 1.26 -10.44
N PHE A 155 6.54 0.00 -10.72
CA PHE A 155 6.33 -0.58 -12.04
C PHE A 155 4.84 -0.67 -12.39
N ASN A 156 4.00 -1.09 -11.45
CA ASN A 156 2.55 -1.09 -11.62
C ASN A 156 1.99 0.32 -11.88
N ALA A 157 2.48 1.32 -11.14
CA ALA A 157 2.11 2.72 -11.33
C ALA A 157 2.46 3.23 -12.74
N LEU A 158 3.65 2.86 -13.24
CA LEU A 158 4.09 3.19 -14.60
C LEU A 158 3.20 2.52 -15.66
N VAL A 159 2.87 1.24 -15.48
CA VAL A 159 2.01 0.48 -16.41
C VAL A 159 0.63 1.15 -16.52
N TRP A 160 0.01 1.49 -15.39
CA TRP A 160 -1.31 2.16 -15.41
C TRP A 160 -1.26 3.59 -15.92
N LEU A 161 -0.16 4.32 -15.68
CA LEU A 161 0.07 5.64 -16.25
C LEU A 161 0.10 5.58 -17.79
N VAL A 162 0.91 4.66 -18.35
CA VAL A 162 1.01 4.48 -19.79
C VAL A 162 -0.30 3.98 -20.39
N TYR A 163 -0.97 3.04 -19.72
CA TYR A 163 -2.26 2.53 -20.14
C TYR A 163 -3.32 3.64 -20.20
N GLY A 164 -3.43 4.46 -19.14
CA GLY A 164 -4.36 5.57 -19.08
C GLY A 164 -4.16 6.58 -20.22
N VAL A 165 -2.90 6.90 -20.55
CA VAL A 165 -2.58 7.76 -21.70
C VAL A 165 -3.04 7.14 -23.01
N LEU A 166 -2.79 5.83 -23.23
CA LEU A 166 -3.14 5.14 -24.48
C LEU A 166 -4.65 4.97 -24.67
N VAL A 167 -5.42 4.85 -23.59
CA VAL A 167 -6.88 4.73 -23.69
C VAL A 167 -7.58 6.09 -23.60
N GLY A 168 -6.84 7.19 -23.42
CA GLY A 168 -7.39 8.54 -23.29
C GLY A 168 -8.09 8.80 -21.96
N ASP A 169 -7.79 8.00 -20.92
CA ASP A 169 -8.35 8.14 -19.59
C ASP A 169 -7.30 8.65 -18.59
N PRO A 170 -7.23 9.98 -18.36
CA PRO A 170 -6.23 10.56 -17.48
C PRO A 170 -6.38 10.15 -16.02
N LEU A 171 -7.57 9.74 -15.57
CA LEU A 171 -7.79 9.35 -14.17
C LEU A 171 -7.17 7.99 -13.86
N LEU A 172 -7.19 7.05 -14.80
CA LEU A 172 -6.46 5.79 -14.67
C LEU A 172 -4.95 6.02 -14.50
N GLY A 173 -4.39 7.02 -15.17
CA GLY A 173 -2.98 7.41 -15.04
C GLY A 173 -2.67 8.23 -13.78
N ALA A 174 -3.64 9.00 -13.27
CA ALA A 174 -3.41 9.95 -12.17
C ALA A 174 -2.90 9.28 -10.87
N ALA A 175 -3.45 8.12 -10.51
CA ALA A 175 -2.97 7.37 -9.36
C ALA A 175 -1.50 6.94 -9.54
N GLY A 176 -1.13 6.51 -10.76
CA GLY A 176 0.25 6.18 -11.11
C GLY A 176 1.18 7.37 -10.99
N LEU A 177 0.74 8.53 -11.48
CA LEU A 177 1.51 9.77 -11.42
C LEU A 177 1.84 10.19 -9.99
N LEU A 178 0.92 9.97 -9.04
CA LEU A 178 1.12 10.28 -7.62
C LEU A 178 1.93 9.19 -6.90
N GLN A 179 1.70 7.91 -7.21
CA GLN A 179 2.38 6.79 -6.56
C GLN A 179 3.85 6.64 -6.99
N LEU A 180 4.17 6.97 -8.24
CA LEU A 180 5.51 6.76 -8.79
C LEU A 180 6.60 7.52 -8.00
N PRO A 181 6.50 8.86 -7.78
CA PRO A 181 7.51 9.59 -7.01
C PRO A 181 7.59 9.10 -5.56
N CYS A 182 6.47 8.77 -4.91
CA CYS A 182 6.46 8.24 -3.56
C CYS A 182 7.22 6.90 -3.48
N SER A 183 6.98 6.01 -4.45
CA SER A 183 7.67 4.72 -4.54
C SER A 183 9.17 4.89 -4.75
N MET A 184 9.58 5.84 -5.59
CA MET A 184 11.00 6.14 -5.83
C MET A 184 11.69 6.65 -4.57
N ILE A 185 11.03 7.51 -3.78
CA ILE A 185 11.52 7.98 -2.48
C ILE A 185 11.75 6.78 -1.54
N VAL A 186 10.75 5.90 -1.41
CA VAL A 186 10.88 4.73 -0.52
C VAL A 186 11.99 3.80 -0.98
N ILE A 187 12.12 3.52 -2.28
CA ILE A 187 13.20 2.70 -2.83
C ILE A 187 14.56 3.33 -2.54
N TYR A 188 14.71 4.64 -2.77
CA TYR A 188 15.95 5.36 -2.52
C TYR A 188 16.42 5.19 -1.06
N TYR A 189 15.53 5.45 -0.09
CA TYR A 189 15.88 5.30 1.33
C TYR A 189 16.15 3.83 1.71
N ALA A 190 15.38 2.88 1.17
CA ALA A 190 15.57 1.46 1.44
C ALA A 190 16.90 0.91 0.89
N VAL A 191 17.37 1.44 -0.24
CA VAL A 191 18.71 1.12 -0.80
C VAL A 191 19.80 1.72 0.06
N ARG A 192 19.67 2.99 0.43
CA ARG A 192 20.65 3.72 1.24
C ARG A 192 20.86 3.09 2.62
N GLY A 193 19.77 2.68 3.28
CA GLY A 193 19.82 2.04 4.59
C GLY A 193 20.50 0.66 4.62
N ARG A 194 20.61 0.01 3.47
CA ARG A 194 21.36 -1.26 3.36
C ARG A 194 22.87 -1.06 3.30
N GLY A 195 23.32 0.13 2.92
CA GLY A 195 24.75 0.47 2.80
C GLY A 195 25.38 0.90 4.12
N GLU A 196 24.62 1.28 5.12
CA GLU A 196 25.18 1.62 6.42
C GLU A 196 25.40 0.33 7.22
N PRO A 197 26.68 -0.01 7.56
CA PRO A 197 26.94 -1.10 8.46
C PRO A 197 26.20 -0.77 9.77
N LYS A 198 25.29 -1.65 10.20
CA LYS A 198 24.72 -1.57 11.55
C LYS A 198 25.92 -1.39 12.49
N SER A 199 26.13 -0.18 12.98
CA SER A 199 27.07 0.05 14.05
C SER A 199 26.63 -0.95 15.12
N ARG A 200 27.45 -1.99 15.34
CA ARG A 200 27.24 -2.97 16.38
C ARG A 200 27.03 -2.12 17.62
N GLY A 201 25.76 -2.01 17.99
CA GLY A 201 25.35 -1.24 19.15
C GLY A 201 26.31 -1.61 20.23
N SER A 202 26.90 -0.59 20.78
CA SER A 202 27.72 -0.68 21.96
C SER A 202 27.06 -1.65 22.93
N SER A 203 27.51 -2.90 22.86
CA SER A 203 27.46 -3.78 24.00
C SER A 203 28.27 -3.05 25.05
N SER A 204 27.70 -1.98 25.63
CA SER A 204 28.15 -1.45 26.90
C SER A 204 27.95 -2.61 27.88
N ALA A 205 29.03 -3.34 27.95
CA ALA A 205 29.32 -4.16 29.08
C ALA A 205 28.80 -3.48 30.32
N GLY A 206 27.67 -3.94 30.82
CA GLY A 206 27.34 -3.86 32.21
C GLY A 206 28.41 -4.67 32.92
N ALA A 207 29.63 -4.08 33.03
CA ALA A 207 30.66 -4.57 33.92
C ALA A 207 30.09 -4.54 35.30
N GLY A 208 29.90 -5.72 35.86
CA GLY A 208 29.38 -5.96 37.15
C GLY A 208 30.05 -5.09 38.24
N ILE A 209 29.23 -4.38 38.92
CA ILE A 209 29.55 -3.97 40.27
C ILE A 209 29.10 -5.11 41.16
N LEU A 210 29.99 -6.07 41.35
CA LEU A 210 29.95 -6.96 42.51
C LEU A 210 30.15 -6.05 43.75
N GLY A 211 29.03 -5.65 44.34
CA GLY A 211 29.06 -5.06 45.67
C GLY A 211 29.59 -6.08 46.70
N PRO A 212 30.43 -5.67 47.67
CA PRO A 212 30.97 -6.57 48.65
C PRO A 212 29.85 -7.10 49.55
N ALA A 213 29.90 -8.41 49.79
CA ALA A 213 29.10 -9.07 50.80
C ALA A 213 29.37 -8.39 52.17
N SER A 214 28.36 -7.80 52.79
CA SER A 214 28.39 -7.41 54.17
C SER A 214 28.02 -8.61 55.04
N ASP A 215 29.05 -9.26 55.57
CA ASP A 215 28.90 -10.10 56.74
C ASP A 215 28.50 -9.21 57.92
N GLY A 216 27.38 -9.47 58.51
CA GLY A 216 26.91 -8.85 59.74
C GLY A 216 26.36 -9.91 60.71
N PRO A 217 26.54 -9.81 61.97
CA PRO A 217 26.50 -10.88 63.00
C PRO A 217 25.11 -11.41 63.28
#